data_f849be43b82b29ad147090b0552b0119
#
_entry.id   f849be43b82b29ad147090b0552b0119
#
_cell.length_a   1.000
_cell.length_b   1.000
_cell.length_c   1.000
_cell.angle_alpha   90.00
_cell.angle_beta   90.00
_cell.angle_gamma   90.00
#
_symmetry.space_group_name_H-M   'P 1'
#
loop_
_entity.id
_entity.type
_entity.pdbx_description
1 polymer ?
#
loop_
_entity_poly.entity_id
_entity_poly.type
_entity_poly.pdbx_seq_one_letter_code
_entity_poly.pdbx_strand_id
1 'polypeptide(L)'
;IRTHMNLKGWKKAFHANGHQKRAGVAILISDKTNFKATAVKRDKEGHYIMVKGLVQQENITILNIYAPNTGAPKFIKQLLIDLRNEIDSNTIIVGDFNTPLTALDRSSRQKVNKETMDLNYTLEQMDLTDIYRTFHPTTAEYTFYSTVHGTFSKIDHMIGHKMSLNKFKKIEIISSTLSDHSGIKLEINSKRNLQNHANTWKLNNLLLNDHWVNNEIKMEILKFFELNDNSDTTYQNLWDTAKAVLRGKFIALNAYIKKSERAQIDNLRSHLKELEKQEQTKPKPSRRKEITKIRAELNEIETNKKIQKINETKSWFFEKINKIDRPLARLTKKRREKIQITSLRNETGDLHLSSLKYKGSFKATMNTFR
;
A
#
# COMPACT_ATOMS: atom_id res chain seq x y z
N ILE A 1 20.63 -2.80 -6.77
CA ILE A 1 19.76 -3.75 -6.02
C ILE A 1 18.42 -3.74 -6.74
N ARG A 2 18.13 -4.79 -7.54
CA ARG A 2 16.80 -5.03 -8.10
C ARG A 2 15.89 -5.54 -6.96
N THR A 3 15.32 -4.64 -6.22
CA THR A 3 14.23 -4.99 -5.30
C THR A 3 12.96 -5.16 -6.13
N HIS A 4 12.68 -6.38 -6.57
CA HIS A 4 11.33 -6.75 -6.92
C HIS A 4 10.50 -6.71 -5.62
N MET A 5 9.87 -5.59 -5.34
CA MET A 5 8.83 -5.50 -4.32
C MET A 5 7.63 -6.30 -4.83
N ASN A 6 7.64 -7.61 -4.61
CA ASN A 6 6.48 -8.46 -4.84
C ASN A 6 5.51 -8.32 -3.65
N LEU A 7 4.89 -7.17 -3.53
CA LEU A 7 3.81 -6.96 -2.58
C LEU A 7 2.54 -7.63 -3.14
N LYS A 8 2.03 -8.62 -2.41
CA LYS A 8 0.79 -9.32 -2.79
C LYS A 8 -0.36 -8.30 -2.86
N GLY A 9 -1.07 -8.30 -4.00
CA GLY A 9 -2.13 -7.32 -4.28
C GLY A 9 -1.65 -6.02 -4.93
N TRP A 10 -0.34 -5.87 -5.18
CA TRP A 10 0.29 -4.68 -5.75
C TRP A 10 1.33 -5.06 -6.81
N LYS A 11 0.92 -5.79 -7.84
CA LYS A 11 1.83 -6.28 -8.89
C LYS A 11 2.42 -5.17 -9.76
N LYS A 12 1.69 -4.03 -9.87
CA LYS A 12 2.12 -2.88 -10.67
C LYS A 12 2.82 -1.88 -9.74
N ALA A 13 4.14 -1.99 -9.66
CA ALA A 13 5.01 -1.08 -8.92
C ALA A 13 5.92 -0.34 -9.90
N PHE A 14 5.85 0.98 -9.88
CA PHE A 14 6.73 1.86 -10.64
C PHE A 14 7.64 2.58 -9.66
N HIS A 15 8.93 2.65 -9.92
CA HIS A 15 9.88 3.31 -9.02
C HIS A 15 10.97 4.02 -9.81
N ALA A 16 11.49 5.09 -9.24
CA ALA A 16 12.74 5.74 -9.63
C ALA A 16 13.65 5.77 -8.40
N ASN A 17 14.85 5.28 -8.54
CA ASN A 17 15.84 5.19 -7.46
C ASN A 17 17.06 6.03 -7.82
N GLY A 18 17.48 6.86 -6.88
CA GLY A 18 18.73 7.59 -6.98
C GLY A 18 19.94 6.68 -6.78
N HIS A 19 21.08 7.16 -7.24
CA HIS A 19 22.37 6.58 -6.90
C HIS A 19 22.62 6.80 -5.38
N GLN A 20 23.24 5.81 -4.69
CA GLN A 20 23.65 5.91 -3.28
C GLN A 20 22.52 5.91 -2.22
N LYS A 21 21.32 5.40 -2.50
CA LYS A 21 20.19 5.31 -1.55
C LYS A 21 19.75 6.64 -0.89
N ARG A 22 20.08 7.79 -1.50
CA ARG A 22 19.74 9.12 -0.95
C ARG A 22 18.36 9.62 -1.36
N ALA A 23 17.83 9.13 -2.48
CA ALA A 23 16.51 9.48 -2.97
C ALA A 23 15.85 8.25 -3.59
N GLY A 24 14.52 8.26 -3.62
CA GLY A 24 13.74 7.22 -4.27
C GLY A 24 12.25 7.48 -4.12
N VAL A 25 11.51 7.35 -5.20
CA VAL A 25 10.06 7.47 -5.23
C VAL A 25 9.43 6.25 -5.87
N ALA A 26 8.24 5.90 -5.43
CA ALA A 26 7.50 4.77 -5.97
C ALA A 26 6.01 5.07 -6.09
N ILE A 27 5.38 4.51 -7.13
CA ILE A 27 3.93 4.47 -7.31
C ILE A 27 3.52 3.00 -7.34
N LEU A 28 2.68 2.60 -6.40
CA LEU A 28 2.15 1.26 -6.27
C LEU A 28 0.67 1.28 -6.66
N ILE A 29 0.26 0.39 -7.57
CA ILE A 29 -1.12 0.32 -8.03
C ILE A 29 -1.69 -1.05 -7.67
N SER A 30 -2.82 -1.03 -6.97
CA SER A 30 -3.50 -2.24 -6.54
C SER A 30 -3.95 -3.09 -7.73
N ASP A 31 -3.81 -4.41 -7.60
CA ASP A 31 -4.31 -5.38 -8.59
C ASP A 31 -5.83 -5.30 -8.79
N LYS A 32 -6.55 -4.73 -7.82
CA LYS A 32 -8.00 -4.48 -7.90
C LYS A 32 -8.35 -3.29 -8.78
N THR A 33 -7.36 -2.44 -9.09
CA THR A 33 -7.53 -1.27 -9.96
C THR A 33 -7.23 -1.71 -11.40
N ASN A 34 -8.22 -1.58 -12.28
CA ASN A 34 -8.01 -1.83 -13.71
C ASN A 34 -7.21 -0.66 -14.32
N PHE A 35 -5.93 -0.58 -13.95
CA PHE A 35 -5.02 0.44 -14.44
C PHE A 35 -4.17 -0.12 -15.59
N LYS A 36 -4.12 0.61 -16.70
CA LYS A 36 -3.26 0.31 -17.85
C LYS A 36 -2.28 1.46 -18.03
N ALA A 37 -1.02 1.24 -17.70
CA ALA A 37 0.04 2.22 -17.93
C ALA A 37 0.26 2.42 -19.44
N THR A 38 0.33 3.68 -19.88
CA THR A 38 0.62 4.07 -21.27
C THR A 38 2.03 4.63 -21.41
N ALA A 39 2.51 5.39 -20.42
CA ALA A 39 3.86 5.94 -20.40
C ALA A 39 4.39 6.01 -18.97
N VAL A 40 5.71 5.88 -18.82
CA VAL A 40 6.41 6.02 -17.55
C VAL A 40 7.69 6.81 -17.75
N LYS A 41 7.81 7.95 -17.11
CA LYS A 41 9.02 8.78 -17.09
C LYS A 41 9.65 8.70 -15.70
N ARG A 42 10.94 8.40 -15.64
CA ARG A 42 11.71 8.21 -14.41
C ARG A 42 12.86 9.17 -14.35
N ASP A 43 13.03 9.79 -13.20
CA ASP A 43 14.24 10.55 -12.92
C ASP A 43 15.42 9.60 -12.64
N LYS A 44 16.60 9.97 -13.16
CA LYS A 44 17.84 9.21 -12.93
C LYS A 44 18.37 9.35 -11.50
N GLU A 45 18.11 10.49 -10.87
CA GLU A 45 18.52 10.78 -9.50
C GLU A 45 17.50 10.31 -8.46
N GLY A 46 16.33 9.85 -8.91
CA GLY A 46 15.29 9.28 -8.03
C GLY A 46 14.39 10.31 -7.35
N HIS A 47 14.40 11.56 -7.81
CA HIS A 47 13.58 12.63 -7.23
C HIS A 47 12.15 12.66 -7.73
N TYR A 48 11.86 12.08 -8.90
CA TYR A 48 10.48 11.98 -9.36
C TYR A 48 10.22 10.77 -10.23
N ILE A 49 8.95 10.40 -10.30
CA ILE A 49 8.42 9.45 -11.27
C ILE A 49 7.05 9.94 -11.76
N MET A 50 6.86 9.93 -13.07
CA MET A 50 5.58 10.20 -13.70
C MET A 50 5.05 8.94 -14.36
N VAL A 51 3.79 8.59 -14.07
CA VAL A 51 3.10 7.44 -14.67
C VAL A 51 1.81 7.95 -15.30
N LYS A 52 1.70 7.78 -16.61
CA LYS A 52 0.46 8.04 -17.38
C LYS A 52 -0.26 6.74 -17.63
N GLY A 53 -1.57 6.73 -17.55
CA GLY A 53 -2.35 5.53 -17.79
C GLY A 53 -3.85 5.77 -17.80
N LEU A 54 -4.57 4.66 -17.91
CA LEU A 54 -6.03 4.62 -17.96
C LEU A 54 -6.57 3.89 -16.75
N VAL A 55 -7.53 4.49 -16.07
CA VAL A 55 -8.38 3.85 -15.06
C VAL A 55 -9.82 3.90 -15.58
N GLN A 56 -10.43 2.73 -15.82
CA GLN A 56 -11.82 2.68 -16.32
C GLN A 56 -12.06 3.56 -17.57
N GLN A 57 -11.11 3.56 -18.50
CA GLN A 57 -11.09 4.37 -19.73
C GLN A 57 -10.88 5.88 -19.52
N GLU A 58 -10.70 6.35 -18.31
CA GLU A 58 -10.33 7.74 -18.04
C GLU A 58 -8.81 7.87 -17.93
N ASN A 59 -8.26 8.90 -18.59
CA ASN A 59 -6.84 9.23 -18.48
C ASN A 59 -6.51 9.75 -17.08
N ILE A 60 -5.42 9.27 -16.51
CA ILE A 60 -4.84 9.78 -15.28
C ILE A 60 -3.33 9.85 -15.41
N THR A 61 -2.76 10.94 -14.97
CA THR A 61 -1.31 11.11 -14.83
C THR A 61 -0.98 11.32 -13.36
N ILE A 62 -0.08 10.53 -12.82
CA ILE A 62 0.42 10.67 -11.44
C ILE A 62 1.88 11.04 -11.52
N LEU A 63 2.24 12.18 -10.96
CA LEU A 63 3.61 12.64 -10.77
C LEU A 63 3.94 12.58 -9.27
N ASN A 64 4.82 11.67 -8.87
CA ASN A 64 5.29 11.59 -7.49
C ASN A 64 6.67 12.23 -7.38
N ILE A 65 6.82 13.18 -6.45
CA ILE A 65 8.02 14.01 -6.26
C ILE A 65 8.58 13.77 -4.84
N TYR A 66 9.90 13.71 -4.74
CA TYR A 66 10.66 13.84 -3.51
C TYR A 66 11.69 14.96 -3.70
N ALA A 67 11.37 16.15 -3.20
CA ALA A 67 12.26 17.29 -3.32
C ALA A 67 13.45 17.19 -2.37
N PRO A 68 14.62 17.69 -2.74
CA PRO A 68 15.77 17.73 -1.84
C PRO A 68 15.50 18.65 -0.64
N ASN A 69 16.10 18.34 0.52
CA ASN A 69 15.90 19.10 1.75
C ASN A 69 16.36 20.57 1.63
N THR A 70 17.32 20.83 0.76
CA THR A 70 17.86 22.18 0.51
C THR A 70 17.47 22.64 -0.90
N GLY A 71 16.92 23.84 -1.02
CA GLY A 71 16.50 24.42 -2.30
C GLY A 71 15.25 23.77 -2.90
N ALA A 72 14.44 23.10 -2.10
CA ALA A 72 13.22 22.40 -2.52
C ALA A 72 12.29 23.26 -3.40
N PRO A 73 11.94 24.54 -3.07
CA PRO A 73 11.05 25.34 -3.90
C PRO A 73 11.61 25.60 -5.30
N LYS A 74 12.92 25.86 -5.42
CA LYS A 74 13.57 26.06 -6.72
C LYS A 74 13.57 24.78 -7.55
N PHE A 75 13.86 23.65 -6.91
CA PHE A 75 13.85 22.34 -7.56
C PHE A 75 12.47 22.02 -8.12
N ILE A 76 11.41 22.17 -7.32
CA ILE A 76 10.04 21.86 -7.75
C ILE A 76 9.61 22.83 -8.87
N LYS A 77 9.90 24.12 -8.74
CA LYS A 77 9.62 25.11 -9.79
C LYS A 77 10.23 24.71 -11.12
N GLN A 78 11.53 24.37 -11.11
CA GLN A 78 12.23 23.95 -12.34
C GLN A 78 11.62 22.66 -12.91
N LEU A 79 11.36 21.68 -12.08
CA LEU A 79 10.74 20.42 -12.48
C LEU A 79 9.36 20.64 -13.13
N LEU A 80 8.53 21.52 -12.59
CA LEU A 80 7.21 21.84 -13.16
C LEU A 80 7.33 22.51 -14.51
N ILE A 81 8.32 23.40 -14.68
CA ILE A 81 8.61 24.07 -15.98
C ILE A 81 9.07 23.03 -17.00
N ASP A 82 9.98 22.12 -16.63
CA ASP A 82 10.52 21.08 -17.51
C ASP A 82 9.46 20.07 -17.96
N LEU A 83 8.47 19.81 -17.07
CA LEU A 83 7.37 18.89 -17.35
C LEU A 83 6.09 19.58 -17.83
N ARG A 84 6.10 20.88 -18.08
CA ARG A 84 4.89 21.67 -18.39
C ARG A 84 4.04 21.08 -19.50
N ASN A 85 4.66 20.61 -20.57
CA ASN A 85 3.97 20.02 -21.73
C ASN A 85 3.39 18.62 -21.45
N GLU A 86 3.76 18.00 -20.32
CA GLU A 86 3.30 16.68 -19.94
C GLU A 86 2.26 16.71 -18.81
N ILE A 87 2.10 17.87 -18.17
CA ILE A 87 1.12 18.13 -17.11
C ILE A 87 -0.16 18.64 -17.78
N ASP A 88 -1.25 17.94 -17.56
CA ASP A 88 -2.58 18.24 -18.10
C ASP A 88 -3.64 18.32 -16.97
N SER A 89 -4.90 18.54 -17.34
CA SER A 89 -6.01 18.61 -16.38
C SER A 89 -6.26 17.27 -15.63
N ASN A 90 -5.73 16.16 -16.10
CA ASN A 90 -5.85 14.84 -15.44
C ASN A 90 -4.63 14.49 -14.60
N THR A 91 -3.69 15.42 -14.45
CA THR A 91 -2.48 15.22 -13.68
C THR A 91 -2.70 15.51 -12.20
N ILE A 92 -2.27 14.58 -11.36
CA ILE A 92 -2.20 14.74 -9.91
C ILE A 92 -0.71 14.65 -9.52
N ILE A 93 -0.19 15.72 -8.94
CA ILE A 93 1.17 15.80 -8.44
C ILE A 93 1.15 15.53 -6.94
N VAL A 94 1.92 14.57 -6.47
CA VAL A 94 1.93 14.13 -5.07
C VAL A 94 3.37 14.01 -4.58
N GLY A 95 3.56 14.06 -3.27
CA GLY A 95 4.82 13.68 -2.66
C GLY A 95 5.31 14.64 -1.59
N ASP A 96 6.52 14.41 -1.17
CA ASP A 96 7.23 15.23 -0.20
C ASP A 96 7.93 16.40 -0.92
N PHE A 97 7.38 17.59 -0.73
CA PHE A 97 7.90 18.82 -1.31
C PHE A 97 8.99 19.45 -0.45
N ASN A 98 9.23 18.94 0.76
CA ASN A 98 10.18 19.50 1.73
C ASN A 98 10.04 21.02 1.94
N THR A 99 8.87 21.56 1.60
CA THR A 99 8.56 22.99 1.78
C THR A 99 7.07 23.20 2.04
N PRO A 100 6.70 24.04 3.02
CA PRO A 100 5.34 24.52 3.19
C PRO A 100 5.01 25.52 2.07
N LEU A 101 3.82 25.44 1.49
CA LEU A 101 3.38 26.34 0.43
C LEU A 101 2.71 27.61 0.96
N THR A 102 2.10 27.54 2.16
CA THR A 102 1.38 28.67 2.76
C THR A 102 1.84 28.88 4.22
N ALA A 103 1.51 30.04 4.79
CA ALA A 103 1.77 30.31 6.21
C ALA A 103 1.02 29.34 7.14
N LEU A 104 -0.15 28.83 6.73
CA LEU A 104 -0.92 27.86 7.48
C LEU A 104 -0.29 26.45 7.49
N ASP A 105 0.69 26.22 6.62
CA ASP A 105 1.41 24.94 6.55
C ASP A 105 2.55 24.85 7.56
N ARG A 106 2.71 25.83 8.45
CA ARG A 106 3.68 25.83 9.54
C ARG A 106 3.05 26.21 10.87
N SER A 107 3.47 25.54 11.93
CA SER A 107 3.13 25.94 13.32
C SER A 107 3.96 27.14 13.81
N SER A 108 5.11 27.39 13.18
CA SER A 108 5.95 28.57 13.46
C SER A 108 5.42 29.81 12.70
N ARG A 109 5.52 31.00 13.31
CA ARG A 109 5.09 32.26 12.71
C ARG A 109 6.02 32.79 11.59
N GLN A 110 6.83 31.92 10.98
CA GLN A 110 7.73 32.32 9.91
C GLN A 110 6.96 32.66 8.63
N LYS A 111 7.32 33.77 8.02
CA LYS A 111 6.77 34.16 6.71
C LYS A 111 7.23 33.22 5.61
N VAL A 112 6.43 33.08 4.57
CA VAL A 112 6.78 32.36 3.34
C VAL A 112 7.99 33.08 2.70
N ASN A 113 9.02 32.33 2.35
CA ASN A 113 10.21 32.88 1.72
C ASN A 113 9.96 33.20 0.22
N LYS A 114 10.84 34.01 -0.39
CA LYS A 114 10.74 34.43 -1.78
C LYS A 114 10.69 33.25 -2.75
N GLU A 115 11.50 32.20 -2.51
CA GLU A 115 11.57 31.03 -3.39
C GLU A 115 10.25 30.23 -3.40
N THR A 116 9.58 30.12 -2.26
CA THR A 116 8.26 29.50 -2.15
C THR A 116 7.18 30.38 -2.81
N MET A 117 7.29 31.72 -2.71
CA MET A 117 6.39 32.61 -3.43
C MET A 117 6.53 32.46 -4.94
N ASP A 118 7.75 32.32 -5.45
CA ASP A 118 8.03 32.08 -6.87
C ASP A 118 7.48 30.72 -7.33
N LEU A 119 7.55 29.68 -6.49
CA LEU A 119 6.94 28.39 -6.75
C LEU A 119 5.41 28.52 -6.81
N ASN A 120 4.79 29.19 -5.85
CA ASN A 120 3.35 29.40 -5.84
C ASN A 120 2.87 30.17 -7.08
N TYR A 121 3.61 31.19 -7.51
CA TYR A 121 3.32 31.88 -8.76
C TYR A 121 3.39 30.93 -9.96
N THR A 122 4.37 30.02 -10.00
CA THR A 122 4.47 29.02 -11.08
C THR A 122 3.28 28.04 -11.06
N LEU A 123 2.87 27.58 -9.88
CA LEU A 123 1.67 26.73 -9.74
C LEU A 123 0.43 27.44 -10.27
N GLU A 124 0.28 28.72 -9.94
CA GLU A 124 -0.86 29.54 -10.41
C GLU A 124 -0.86 29.75 -11.92
N GLN A 125 0.29 30.03 -12.52
CA GLN A 125 0.48 30.14 -13.98
C GLN A 125 0.16 28.83 -14.74
N MET A 126 0.24 27.69 -14.08
CA MET A 126 -0.08 26.38 -14.64
C MET A 126 -1.50 25.91 -14.27
N ASP A 127 -2.34 26.79 -13.71
CA ASP A 127 -3.67 26.46 -13.19
C ASP A 127 -3.69 25.29 -12.18
N LEU A 128 -2.61 25.15 -11.44
CA LEU A 128 -2.44 24.13 -10.39
C LEU A 128 -2.78 24.71 -9.01
N THR A 129 -3.33 23.87 -8.14
CA THR A 129 -3.68 24.25 -6.77
C THR A 129 -3.47 23.11 -5.79
N ASP A 130 -3.15 23.42 -4.52
CA ASP A 130 -3.13 22.43 -3.44
C ASP A 130 -4.56 21.97 -3.11
N ILE A 131 -4.85 20.71 -3.43
CA ILE A 131 -6.17 20.10 -3.25
C ILE A 131 -6.57 20.17 -1.78
N TYR A 132 -5.62 19.88 -0.86
CA TYR A 132 -5.92 19.94 0.57
C TYR A 132 -6.35 21.33 0.99
N ARG A 133 -5.64 22.36 0.57
CA ARG A 133 -5.94 23.74 0.90
C ARG A 133 -7.23 24.25 0.28
N THR A 134 -7.61 23.71 -0.89
CA THR A 134 -8.91 24.00 -1.52
C THR A 134 -10.09 23.47 -0.70
N PHE A 135 -9.97 22.26 -0.12
CA PHE A 135 -11.04 21.67 0.71
C PHE A 135 -11.00 22.14 2.16
N HIS A 136 -9.84 22.59 2.65
CA HIS A 136 -9.60 23.00 4.03
C HIS A 136 -8.87 24.35 4.08
N PRO A 137 -9.52 25.47 3.68
CA PRO A 137 -8.85 26.76 3.49
C PRO A 137 -8.29 27.37 4.77
N THR A 138 -8.90 27.08 5.92
CA THR A 138 -8.54 27.68 7.22
C THR A 138 -7.94 26.70 8.22
N THR A 139 -7.94 25.41 7.90
CA THR A 139 -7.53 24.36 8.84
C THR A 139 -6.01 24.26 8.93
N ALA A 140 -5.44 24.35 10.12
CA ALA A 140 -4.02 24.11 10.39
C ALA A 140 -3.80 22.65 10.75
N GLU A 141 -3.58 21.80 9.76
CA GLU A 141 -3.18 20.38 9.91
C GLU A 141 -1.85 20.17 9.20
N TYR A 142 -1.04 19.25 9.74
CA TYR A 142 0.36 19.09 9.36
C TYR A 142 0.66 17.64 8.98
N THR A 143 1.62 17.45 8.09
CA THR A 143 2.06 16.14 7.64
C THR A 143 3.35 15.69 8.30
N PHE A 144 4.15 16.60 8.84
CA PHE A 144 5.46 16.33 9.42
C PHE A 144 5.59 16.94 10.82
N TYR A 145 6.22 16.20 11.73
CA TYR A 145 6.58 16.66 13.06
C TYR A 145 8.08 16.55 13.29
N SER A 146 8.74 17.69 13.45
CA SER A 146 10.15 17.73 13.84
C SER A 146 10.31 17.52 15.34
N THR A 147 10.82 16.37 15.75
CA THR A 147 11.11 16.07 17.18
C THR A 147 12.23 16.94 17.73
N VAL A 148 13.18 17.34 16.88
CA VAL A 148 14.32 18.17 17.26
C VAL A 148 13.88 19.60 17.60
N HIS A 149 13.00 20.18 16.76
CA HIS A 149 12.57 21.57 16.91
C HIS A 149 11.21 21.72 17.61
N GLY A 150 10.47 20.61 17.81
CA GLY A 150 9.12 20.62 18.36
C GLY A 150 8.14 21.41 17.50
N THR A 151 8.33 21.43 16.17
CA THR A 151 7.52 22.19 15.23
C THR A 151 6.80 21.26 14.27
N PHE A 152 5.61 21.69 13.86
CA PHE A 152 4.81 20.98 12.88
C PHE A 152 4.84 21.72 11.55
N SER A 153 4.84 20.97 10.44
CA SER A 153 4.72 21.53 9.09
C SER A 153 4.00 20.58 8.15
N LYS A 154 3.30 21.15 7.18
CA LYS A 154 2.75 20.41 6.06
C LYS A 154 3.70 20.60 4.89
N ILE A 155 4.49 19.58 4.61
CA ILE A 155 5.51 19.57 3.55
C ILE A 155 5.20 18.52 2.47
N ASP A 156 4.28 17.62 2.76
CA ASP A 156 3.70 16.72 1.78
C ASP A 156 2.47 17.39 1.16
N HIS A 157 2.36 17.33 -0.16
CA HIS A 157 1.29 18.00 -0.89
C HIS A 157 0.64 17.08 -1.92
N MET A 158 -0.62 17.38 -2.23
CA MET A 158 -1.35 16.87 -3.39
C MET A 158 -1.85 18.04 -4.21
N ILE A 159 -1.23 18.23 -5.37
CA ILE A 159 -1.53 19.32 -6.28
C ILE A 159 -2.34 18.78 -7.44
N GLY A 160 -3.40 19.47 -7.81
CA GLY A 160 -4.26 19.13 -8.94
C GLY A 160 -4.56 20.35 -9.79
N HIS A 161 -5.03 20.12 -11.02
CA HIS A 161 -5.46 21.18 -11.91
C HIS A 161 -6.81 21.72 -11.43
N LYS A 162 -6.99 23.07 -11.45
CA LYS A 162 -8.22 23.76 -11.02
C LYS A 162 -9.48 23.22 -11.70
N MET A 163 -9.39 22.89 -13.00
CA MET A 163 -10.51 22.32 -13.77
C MET A 163 -10.97 20.93 -13.30
N SER A 164 -10.12 20.20 -12.58
CA SER A 164 -10.40 18.83 -12.14
C SER A 164 -10.83 18.73 -10.67
N LEU A 165 -10.99 19.82 -9.98
CA LEU A 165 -11.37 19.85 -8.56
C LEU A 165 -12.71 19.16 -8.29
N ASN A 166 -13.65 19.18 -9.23
CA ASN A 166 -14.95 18.50 -9.16
C ASN A 166 -14.84 16.97 -9.16
N LYS A 167 -13.70 16.40 -9.60
CA LYS A 167 -13.43 14.97 -9.56
C LYS A 167 -13.02 14.49 -8.16
N PHE A 168 -12.56 15.38 -7.30
CA PHE A 168 -12.11 15.06 -5.96
C PHE A 168 -13.27 15.08 -4.98
N LYS A 169 -13.45 14.02 -4.24
CA LYS A 169 -14.56 13.85 -3.30
C LYS A 169 -14.19 14.24 -1.88
N LYS A 170 -13.01 13.85 -1.44
CA LYS A 170 -12.54 14.06 -0.08
C LYS A 170 -11.02 13.96 -0.03
N ILE A 171 -10.40 14.80 0.78
CA ILE A 171 -8.97 14.72 1.11
C ILE A 171 -8.80 14.79 2.62
N GLU A 172 -7.92 13.94 3.16
CA GLU A 172 -7.67 13.81 4.61
C GLU A 172 -6.19 13.58 4.87
N ILE A 173 -5.67 14.16 5.94
CA ILE A 173 -4.36 13.81 6.50
C ILE A 173 -4.57 12.67 7.50
N ILE A 174 -3.86 11.57 7.29
CA ILE A 174 -3.93 10.36 8.14
C ILE A 174 -2.63 10.27 8.92
N SER A 175 -2.71 10.38 10.24
CA SER A 175 -1.54 10.22 11.10
C SER A 175 -0.85 8.88 10.84
N SER A 176 0.45 8.93 10.57
CA SER A 176 1.28 7.74 10.43
C SER A 176 1.96 7.42 11.76
N THR A 177 2.04 6.14 12.07
CA THR A 177 2.76 5.64 13.23
C THR A 177 4.12 5.05 12.84
N LEU A 178 4.36 4.87 11.53
CA LEU A 178 5.56 4.23 10.99
C LEU A 178 6.61 5.23 10.53
N SER A 179 6.27 6.51 10.50
CA SER A 179 7.10 7.59 9.99
C SER A 179 6.80 8.87 10.78
N ASP A 180 7.74 9.80 10.81
CA ASP A 180 7.56 11.19 11.23
C ASP A 180 6.67 11.99 10.25
N HIS A 181 6.38 11.43 9.07
CA HIS A 181 5.40 11.94 8.14
C HIS A 181 4.04 11.26 8.28
N SER A 182 2.97 12.04 8.21
CA SER A 182 1.58 11.59 8.08
C SER A 182 1.23 11.37 6.61
N GLY A 183 0.39 10.37 6.33
CA GLY A 183 -0.08 10.12 4.97
C GLY A 183 -1.19 11.08 4.55
N ILE A 184 -1.29 11.40 3.26
CA ILE A 184 -2.44 12.11 2.69
C ILE A 184 -3.28 11.11 1.89
N LYS A 185 -4.60 11.13 2.11
CA LYS A 185 -5.56 10.29 1.40
C LYS A 185 -6.47 11.18 0.55
N LEU A 186 -6.51 10.92 -0.75
CA LEU A 186 -7.43 11.57 -1.69
C LEU A 186 -8.45 10.55 -2.21
N GLU A 187 -9.73 10.88 -2.10
CA GLU A 187 -10.82 10.12 -2.72
C GLU A 187 -11.24 10.81 -4.02
N ILE A 188 -11.13 10.07 -5.12
CA ILE A 188 -11.50 10.53 -6.45
C ILE A 188 -12.84 9.91 -6.83
N ASN A 189 -13.74 10.70 -7.39
CA ASN A 189 -15.01 10.22 -7.91
C ASN A 189 -14.75 9.47 -9.23
N SER A 190 -14.85 8.15 -9.19
CA SER A 190 -14.80 7.32 -10.39
C SER A 190 -16.21 6.80 -10.68
N LYS A 191 -16.67 6.88 -11.95
CA LYS A 191 -17.91 6.22 -12.37
C LYS A 191 -17.76 4.71 -12.11
N ARG A 192 -18.42 4.20 -11.06
CA ARG A 192 -18.37 2.78 -10.71
C ARG A 192 -19.11 1.97 -11.76
N ASN A 193 -18.39 1.23 -12.60
CA ASN A 193 -18.92 -0.01 -13.12
C ASN A 193 -18.87 -1.04 -11.99
N LEU A 194 -20.03 -1.34 -11.42
CA LEU A 194 -20.21 -2.43 -10.45
C LEU A 194 -19.97 -3.77 -11.18
N GLN A 195 -18.71 -4.19 -11.26
CA GLN A 195 -18.44 -5.60 -11.54
C GLN A 195 -18.85 -6.37 -10.28
N ASN A 196 -19.93 -7.12 -10.38
CA ASN A 196 -20.38 -8.07 -9.36
C ASN A 196 -19.32 -9.17 -9.20
N HIS A 197 -18.35 -8.94 -8.31
CA HIS A 197 -17.51 -10.02 -7.84
C HIS A 197 -18.35 -10.90 -6.92
N ALA A 198 -18.57 -12.16 -7.31
CA ALA A 198 -19.17 -13.15 -6.43
C ALA A 198 -18.35 -13.22 -5.13
N ASN A 199 -18.88 -12.66 -4.07
CA ASN A 199 -18.27 -12.69 -2.74
C ASN A 199 -18.48 -14.08 -2.13
N THR A 200 -17.60 -15.02 -2.48
CA THR A 200 -17.56 -16.30 -1.76
C THR A 200 -17.00 -16.06 -0.37
N TRP A 201 -17.86 -16.28 0.65
CA TRP A 201 -17.41 -16.17 2.05
C TRP A 201 -16.33 -17.23 2.35
N LYS A 202 -15.29 -16.83 3.06
CA LYS A 202 -14.23 -17.71 3.57
C LYS A 202 -14.02 -17.44 5.04
N LEU A 203 -13.88 -18.51 5.82
CA LEU A 203 -13.50 -18.41 7.22
C LEU A 203 -12.10 -17.78 7.32
N ASN A 204 -11.97 -16.79 8.18
CA ASN A 204 -10.67 -16.29 8.60
C ASN A 204 -10.11 -17.20 9.70
N ASN A 205 -9.20 -18.09 9.34
CA ASN A 205 -8.64 -19.09 10.28
C ASN A 205 -7.90 -18.46 11.46
N LEU A 206 -7.47 -17.21 11.35
CA LEU A 206 -6.82 -16.52 12.48
C LEU A 206 -7.77 -16.27 13.65
N LEU A 207 -9.08 -16.24 13.41
CA LEU A 207 -10.07 -16.18 14.49
C LEU A 207 -9.97 -17.38 15.45
N LEU A 208 -9.50 -18.54 14.94
CA LEU A 208 -9.31 -19.75 15.74
C LEU A 208 -8.09 -19.68 16.66
N ASN A 209 -7.24 -18.68 16.53
CA ASN A 209 -6.14 -18.43 17.46
C ASN A 209 -6.57 -17.65 18.71
N ASP A 210 -7.78 -17.08 18.70
CA ASP A 210 -8.34 -16.35 19.84
C ASP A 210 -9.10 -17.33 20.75
N HIS A 211 -8.66 -17.43 22.01
CA HIS A 211 -9.24 -18.34 22.98
C HIS A 211 -10.74 -18.02 23.27
N TRP A 212 -11.08 -16.73 23.32
CA TRP A 212 -12.47 -16.31 23.51
C TRP A 212 -13.35 -16.72 22.33
N VAL A 213 -12.89 -16.50 21.10
CA VAL A 213 -13.59 -16.94 19.89
C VAL A 213 -13.81 -18.44 19.89
N ASN A 214 -12.76 -19.21 20.25
CA ASN A 214 -12.85 -20.67 20.30
C ASN A 214 -13.89 -21.14 21.32
N ASN A 215 -13.97 -20.50 22.49
CA ASN A 215 -14.97 -20.86 23.51
C ASN A 215 -16.40 -20.52 23.03
N GLU A 216 -16.58 -19.33 22.43
CA GLU A 216 -17.88 -18.94 21.84
C GLU A 216 -18.35 -19.94 20.76
N ILE A 217 -17.43 -20.39 19.91
CA ILE A 217 -17.76 -21.37 18.86
C ILE A 217 -18.04 -22.75 19.45
N LYS A 218 -17.28 -23.20 20.44
CA LYS A 218 -17.55 -24.46 21.14
C LYS A 218 -18.93 -24.48 21.79
N MET A 219 -19.29 -23.40 22.48
CA MET A 219 -20.60 -23.28 23.09
C MET A 219 -21.74 -23.30 22.05
N GLU A 220 -21.54 -22.62 20.91
CA GLU A 220 -22.50 -22.62 19.82
C GLU A 220 -22.68 -24.02 19.21
N ILE A 221 -21.59 -24.76 19.04
CA ILE A 221 -21.62 -26.14 18.56
C ILE A 221 -22.40 -27.04 19.51
N LEU A 222 -22.10 -27.00 20.82
CA LEU A 222 -22.79 -27.78 21.83
C LEU A 222 -24.30 -27.47 21.82
N LYS A 223 -24.66 -26.20 21.89
CA LYS A 223 -26.05 -25.77 21.85
C LYS A 223 -26.77 -26.21 20.57
N PHE A 224 -26.07 -26.15 19.42
CA PHE A 224 -26.66 -26.58 18.15
C PHE A 224 -26.98 -28.07 18.15
N PHE A 225 -26.08 -28.94 18.62
CA PHE A 225 -26.36 -30.38 18.72
C PHE A 225 -27.40 -30.71 19.73
N GLU A 226 -27.40 -30.08 20.91
CA GLU A 226 -28.46 -30.29 21.96
C GLU A 226 -29.84 -30.00 21.39
N LEU A 227 -30.02 -29.02 20.50
CA LEU A 227 -31.31 -28.62 19.97
C LEU A 227 -31.74 -29.37 18.71
N ASN A 228 -30.80 -29.94 17.95
CA ASN A 228 -31.06 -30.48 16.60
C ASN A 228 -30.70 -31.97 16.45
N ASP A 229 -30.22 -32.64 17.50
CA ASP A 229 -29.93 -34.09 17.48
C ASP A 229 -31.23 -34.89 17.68
N ASN A 230 -31.98 -35.04 16.58
CA ASN A 230 -33.23 -35.77 16.52
C ASN A 230 -33.05 -37.01 15.65
N SER A 231 -33.74 -38.12 15.98
CA SER A 231 -33.70 -39.39 15.24
C SER A 231 -34.11 -39.29 13.77
N ASP A 232 -34.81 -38.22 13.37
CA ASP A 232 -35.39 -38.04 12.04
C ASP A 232 -34.49 -37.22 11.10
N THR A 233 -33.36 -36.64 11.60
CA THR A 233 -32.49 -35.78 10.81
C THR A 233 -31.26 -36.57 10.30
N THR A 234 -31.03 -36.56 9.02
CA THR A 234 -29.81 -37.18 8.44
C THR A 234 -28.55 -36.40 8.83
N TYR A 235 -27.44 -37.11 9.07
CA TYR A 235 -26.14 -36.48 9.40
C TYR A 235 -25.71 -35.42 8.39
N GLN A 236 -26.02 -35.61 7.12
CA GLN A 236 -25.69 -34.64 6.06
C GLN A 236 -26.44 -33.32 6.25
N ASN A 237 -27.75 -33.39 6.52
CA ASN A 237 -28.58 -32.22 6.76
C ASN A 237 -28.14 -31.50 8.05
N LEU A 238 -27.86 -32.26 9.11
CA LEU A 238 -27.37 -31.74 10.38
C LEU A 238 -26.06 -30.98 10.18
N TRP A 239 -25.12 -31.58 9.41
CA TRP A 239 -23.84 -30.95 9.10
C TRP A 239 -23.96 -29.70 8.23
N ASP A 240 -24.83 -29.70 7.24
CA ASP A 240 -25.02 -28.53 6.36
C ASP A 240 -25.70 -27.38 7.13
N THR A 241 -26.61 -27.68 8.02
CA THR A 241 -27.26 -26.69 8.91
C THR A 241 -26.26 -26.15 9.94
N ALA A 242 -25.44 -27.01 10.55
CA ALA A 242 -24.37 -26.59 11.46
C ALA A 242 -23.38 -25.60 10.77
N LYS A 243 -22.97 -25.90 9.55
CA LYS A 243 -22.12 -25.00 8.76
C LYS A 243 -22.75 -23.63 8.56
N ALA A 244 -24.06 -23.56 8.30
CA ALA A 244 -24.78 -22.30 8.11
C ALA A 244 -24.84 -21.47 9.39
N VAL A 245 -25.17 -22.10 10.53
CA VAL A 245 -25.22 -21.46 11.85
C VAL A 245 -23.84 -20.95 12.27
N LEU A 246 -22.82 -21.82 12.19
CA LEU A 246 -21.44 -21.47 12.54
C LEU A 246 -20.87 -20.36 11.64
N ARG A 247 -21.22 -20.36 10.35
CA ARG A 247 -20.89 -19.25 9.44
C ARG A 247 -21.45 -17.93 9.96
N GLY A 248 -22.70 -17.89 10.38
CA GLY A 248 -23.33 -16.70 10.95
C GLY A 248 -22.60 -16.22 12.20
N LYS A 249 -22.29 -17.14 13.13
CA LYS A 249 -21.55 -16.83 14.36
C LYS A 249 -20.16 -16.29 14.08
N PHE A 250 -19.38 -16.91 13.18
CA PHE A 250 -18.06 -16.42 12.78
C PHE A 250 -18.11 -15.03 12.15
N ILE A 251 -19.12 -14.75 11.33
CA ILE A 251 -19.31 -13.42 10.75
C ILE A 251 -19.55 -12.38 11.86
N ALA A 252 -20.42 -12.69 12.83
CA ALA A 252 -20.73 -11.81 13.93
C ALA A 252 -19.52 -11.53 14.83
N LEU A 253 -18.77 -12.59 15.23
CA LEU A 253 -17.55 -12.46 16.04
C LEU A 253 -16.48 -11.64 15.32
N ASN A 254 -16.25 -11.89 14.04
CA ASN A 254 -15.28 -11.12 13.24
C ASN A 254 -15.69 -9.63 13.12
N ALA A 255 -17.00 -9.36 12.96
CA ALA A 255 -17.52 -7.99 12.92
C ALA A 255 -17.33 -7.27 14.25
N TYR A 256 -17.59 -7.96 15.37
CA TYR A 256 -17.39 -7.42 16.72
C TYR A 256 -15.92 -7.07 16.99
N ILE A 257 -14.98 -8.01 16.72
CA ILE A 257 -13.54 -7.78 16.90
C ILE A 257 -13.09 -6.58 16.06
N LYS A 258 -13.47 -6.53 14.77
CA LYS A 258 -13.11 -5.42 13.90
C LYS A 258 -13.67 -4.08 14.34
N LYS A 259 -14.88 -4.07 14.92
CA LYS A 259 -15.51 -2.86 15.47
C LYS A 259 -14.76 -2.37 16.71
N SER A 260 -14.42 -3.29 17.63
CA SER A 260 -13.67 -2.98 18.85
C SER A 260 -12.27 -2.43 18.53
N GLU A 261 -11.52 -3.11 17.66
CA GLU A 261 -10.21 -2.64 17.22
C GLU A 261 -10.25 -1.27 16.53
N ARG A 262 -11.29 -1.03 15.71
CA ARG A 262 -11.46 0.27 15.05
C ARG A 262 -11.73 1.36 16.08
N ALA A 263 -12.62 1.10 17.05
CA ALA A 263 -12.90 2.06 18.12
C ALA A 263 -11.65 2.41 18.94
N GLN A 264 -10.82 1.42 19.27
CA GLN A 264 -9.55 1.63 19.97
C GLN A 264 -8.61 2.53 19.16
N ILE A 265 -8.44 2.27 17.86
CA ILE A 265 -7.59 3.08 16.98
C ILE A 265 -8.14 4.51 16.87
N ASP A 266 -9.45 4.67 16.70
CA ASP A 266 -10.07 5.97 16.54
C ASP A 266 -9.94 6.80 17.84
N ASN A 267 -10.07 6.16 19.02
CA ASN A 267 -9.82 6.81 20.31
C ASN A 267 -8.35 7.27 20.45
N LEU A 268 -7.39 6.40 20.13
CA LEU A 268 -5.96 6.75 20.18
C LEU A 268 -5.61 7.88 19.19
N ARG A 269 -6.18 7.87 18.00
CA ARG A 269 -5.99 8.93 17.00
C ARG A 269 -6.60 10.26 17.45
N SER A 270 -7.78 10.23 18.04
CA SER A 270 -8.43 11.44 18.59
C SER A 270 -7.61 12.03 19.72
N HIS A 271 -7.12 11.19 20.63
CA HIS A 271 -6.25 11.62 21.73
C HIS A 271 -4.93 12.19 21.21
N LEU A 272 -4.30 11.52 20.22
CA LEU A 272 -3.09 12.03 19.57
C LEU A 272 -3.32 13.41 18.95
N LYS A 273 -4.41 13.58 18.21
CA LYS A 273 -4.77 14.88 17.58
C LYS A 273 -4.96 16.00 18.61
N GLU A 274 -5.57 15.70 19.74
CA GLU A 274 -5.77 16.68 20.81
C GLU A 274 -4.43 17.07 21.49
N LEU A 275 -3.57 16.08 21.77
CA LEU A 275 -2.23 16.34 22.33
C LEU A 275 -1.35 17.13 21.35
N GLU A 276 -1.40 16.83 20.07
CA GLU A 276 -0.68 17.58 19.03
C GLU A 276 -1.16 19.03 18.96
N LYS A 277 -2.47 19.28 19.03
CA LYS A 277 -3.06 20.62 19.06
C LYS A 277 -2.62 21.41 20.32
N GLN A 278 -2.63 20.75 21.46
CA GLN A 278 -2.17 21.38 22.71
C GLN A 278 -0.66 21.64 22.70
N GLU A 279 0.14 20.77 22.08
CA GLU A 279 1.59 20.98 21.94
C GLU A 279 1.91 22.18 21.03
N GLN A 280 1.08 22.42 19.99
CA GLN A 280 1.21 23.60 19.12
C GLN A 280 0.94 24.91 19.87
N THR A 281 0.02 24.91 20.84
CA THR A 281 -0.34 26.14 21.59
C THR A 281 0.57 26.39 22.75
N LYS A 282 0.93 25.36 23.52
CA LYS A 282 1.77 25.45 24.74
C LYS A 282 2.69 24.21 24.79
N PRO A 283 3.89 24.26 24.22
CA PRO A 283 4.83 23.14 24.21
C PRO A 283 5.22 22.70 25.61
N LYS A 284 5.15 21.38 25.90
CA LYS A 284 5.58 20.78 27.17
C LYS A 284 6.35 19.47 26.94
N PRO A 285 7.52 19.28 27.58
CA PRO A 285 8.32 18.05 27.44
C PRO A 285 7.55 16.75 27.79
N SER A 286 6.67 16.82 28.82
CA SER A 286 5.83 15.68 29.23
C SER A 286 4.86 15.27 28.13
N ARG A 287 4.25 16.24 27.44
CA ARG A 287 3.30 15.99 26.35
C ARG A 287 3.98 15.38 25.12
N ARG A 288 5.21 15.79 24.81
CA ARG A 288 6.02 15.17 23.73
C ARG A 288 6.29 13.70 24.01
N LYS A 289 6.59 13.33 25.27
CA LYS A 289 6.75 11.94 25.67
C LYS A 289 5.45 11.15 25.49
N GLU A 290 4.31 11.74 25.83
CA GLU A 290 2.99 11.11 25.67
C GLU A 290 2.62 10.93 24.18
N ILE A 291 2.83 11.93 23.34
CA ILE A 291 2.69 11.83 21.89
C ILE A 291 3.52 10.66 21.33
N THR A 292 4.79 10.54 21.76
CA THR A 292 5.68 9.46 21.34
C THR A 292 5.14 8.09 21.78
N LYS A 293 4.63 8.01 23.02
CA LYS A 293 4.04 6.77 23.57
C LYS A 293 2.81 6.33 22.78
N ILE A 294 1.86 7.24 22.51
CA ILE A 294 0.66 6.93 21.74
C ILE A 294 0.98 6.53 20.31
N ARG A 295 1.96 7.19 19.69
CA ARG A 295 2.44 6.80 18.34
C ARG A 295 3.06 5.40 18.34
N ALA A 296 3.80 5.03 19.39
CA ALA A 296 4.36 3.68 19.54
C ALA A 296 3.25 2.63 19.70
N GLU A 297 2.22 2.91 20.51
CA GLU A 297 1.06 2.03 20.69
C GLU A 297 0.27 1.83 19.39
N LEU A 298 -0.02 2.89 18.66
CA LEU A 298 -0.64 2.81 17.34
C LEU A 298 0.19 1.98 16.36
N ASN A 299 1.52 2.18 16.37
CA ASN A 299 2.44 1.42 15.51
C ASN A 299 2.40 -0.08 15.85
N GLU A 300 2.36 -0.44 17.11
CA GLU A 300 2.24 -1.83 17.56
C GLU A 300 0.94 -2.48 17.03
N ILE A 301 -0.20 -1.79 17.18
CA ILE A 301 -1.49 -2.27 16.66
C ILE A 301 -1.45 -2.44 15.14
N GLU A 302 -0.90 -1.47 14.41
CA GLU A 302 -0.78 -1.55 12.94
C GLU A 302 0.19 -2.65 12.50
N THR A 303 1.28 -2.85 13.23
CA THR A 303 2.26 -3.92 12.98
C THR A 303 1.63 -5.29 13.19
N ASN A 304 0.89 -5.48 14.28
CA ASN A 304 0.16 -6.71 14.56
C ASN A 304 -0.88 -7.00 13.46
N LYS A 305 -1.61 -6.00 12.97
CA LYS A 305 -2.50 -6.15 11.81
C LYS A 305 -1.79 -6.56 10.54
N LYS A 306 -0.59 -6.05 10.29
CA LYS A 306 0.23 -6.44 9.13
C LYS A 306 0.70 -7.88 9.25
N ILE A 307 1.18 -8.29 10.43
CA ILE A 307 1.58 -9.67 10.73
C ILE A 307 0.39 -10.62 10.54
N GLN A 308 -0.80 -10.25 11.05
CA GLN A 308 -2.02 -11.02 10.83
C GLN A 308 -2.31 -11.20 9.33
N LYS A 309 -2.27 -10.13 8.54
CA LYS A 309 -2.49 -10.20 7.08
C LYS A 309 -1.44 -11.07 6.35
N ILE A 310 -0.19 -11.02 6.81
CA ILE A 310 0.87 -11.88 6.27
C ILE A 310 0.57 -13.35 6.60
N ASN A 311 0.11 -13.63 7.83
CA ASN A 311 -0.23 -14.98 8.27
C ASN A 311 -1.50 -15.50 7.58
N GLU A 312 -2.53 -14.68 7.39
CA GLU A 312 -3.71 -15.00 6.55
C GLU A 312 -3.28 -15.42 5.14
N THR A 313 -2.31 -14.69 4.60
CA THR A 313 -1.76 -14.98 3.28
C THR A 313 -1.02 -16.30 3.24
N LYS A 314 -0.21 -16.60 4.27
CA LYS A 314 0.50 -17.88 4.41
C LYS A 314 -0.48 -19.04 4.59
N SER A 315 -1.46 -18.91 5.49
CA SER A 315 -2.49 -19.93 5.73
C SER A 315 -3.28 -20.24 4.46
N TRP A 316 -3.74 -19.22 3.74
CA TRP A 316 -4.41 -19.41 2.45
C TRP A 316 -3.54 -20.13 1.41
N PHE A 317 -2.24 -19.85 1.43
CA PHE A 317 -1.28 -20.50 0.56
C PHE A 317 -1.15 -21.99 0.89
N PHE A 318 -1.04 -22.35 2.19
CA PHE A 318 -0.97 -23.73 2.64
C PHE A 318 -2.27 -24.51 2.41
N GLU A 319 -3.42 -23.89 2.58
CA GLU A 319 -4.71 -24.51 2.27
C GLU A 319 -4.88 -24.85 0.78
N LYS A 320 -4.34 -24.02 -0.11
CA LYS A 320 -4.36 -24.29 -1.56
C LYS A 320 -3.28 -25.28 -2.01
N ILE A 321 -2.22 -25.45 -1.25
CA ILE A 321 -1.13 -26.40 -1.53
C ILE A 321 -1.58 -27.85 -1.40
N ASN A 322 -2.54 -28.15 -0.54
CA ASN A 322 -3.12 -29.49 -0.40
C ASN A 322 -3.92 -29.96 -1.63
N LYS A 323 -4.18 -29.09 -2.59
CA LYS A 323 -4.57 -29.50 -3.94
C LYS A 323 -3.31 -29.55 -4.79
N ILE A 324 -2.94 -30.75 -5.25
CA ILE A 324 -1.86 -30.98 -6.22
C ILE A 324 -2.24 -30.21 -7.50
N ASP A 325 -1.89 -28.93 -7.52
CA ASP A 325 -2.17 -28.04 -8.64
C ASP A 325 -0.88 -27.34 -9.10
N ARG A 326 -0.84 -26.91 -10.37
CA ARG A 326 0.31 -26.27 -11.03
C ARG A 326 1.13 -25.26 -10.20
N PRO A 327 0.56 -24.50 -9.23
CA PRO A 327 1.35 -23.62 -8.35
C PRO A 327 2.32 -24.37 -7.44
N LEU A 328 1.98 -25.54 -6.91
CA LEU A 328 2.87 -26.33 -6.05
C LEU A 328 4.06 -26.87 -6.83
N ALA A 329 3.80 -27.38 -8.05
CA ALA A 329 4.86 -27.84 -8.94
C ALA A 329 5.84 -26.72 -9.33
N ARG A 330 5.40 -25.48 -9.37
CA ARG A 330 6.27 -24.32 -9.61
C ARG A 330 7.10 -23.91 -8.40
N LEU A 331 6.63 -24.14 -7.18
CA LEU A 331 7.30 -23.80 -5.93
C LEU A 331 8.26 -24.88 -5.47
N THR A 332 7.91 -26.14 -5.70
CA THR A 332 8.78 -27.31 -5.41
C THR A 332 9.81 -27.53 -6.51
N LYS A 333 9.63 -26.99 -7.72
CA LYS A 333 10.76 -26.81 -8.63
C LYS A 333 11.71 -25.79 -7.98
N LYS A 334 12.64 -26.29 -7.15
CA LYS A 334 13.91 -25.59 -6.95
C LYS A 334 14.28 -25.05 -8.33
N ARG A 335 14.48 -23.72 -8.46
CA ARG A 335 15.20 -23.20 -9.63
C ARG A 335 16.41 -24.08 -9.72
N ARG A 336 16.40 -25.00 -10.68
CA ARG A 336 17.65 -25.68 -11.07
C ARG A 336 18.52 -24.51 -11.46
N GLU A 337 19.48 -24.17 -10.60
CA GLU A 337 20.63 -23.42 -11.00
C GLU A 337 21.03 -24.07 -12.31
N LYS A 338 21.23 -23.29 -13.33
CA LYS A 338 21.77 -23.77 -14.59
C LYS A 338 23.13 -24.32 -14.21
N ILE A 339 23.18 -25.57 -13.83
CA ILE A 339 24.44 -26.29 -13.66
C ILE A 339 24.99 -26.30 -15.06
N GLN A 340 26.01 -25.52 -15.26
CA GLN A 340 26.75 -25.50 -16.50
C GLN A 340 27.43 -26.87 -16.59
N ILE A 341 26.87 -27.74 -17.44
CA ILE A 341 27.47 -29.06 -17.69
C ILE A 341 28.80 -28.78 -18.40
N THR A 342 29.88 -28.90 -17.66
CA THR A 342 31.21 -28.61 -18.14
C THR A 342 31.86 -29.77 -18.92
N SER A 343 31.35 -31.01 -18.73
CA SER A 343 31.82 -32.18 -19.43
C SER A 343 30.73 -33.25 -19.60
N LEU A 344 30.72 -33.93 -20.72
CA LEU A 344 29.86 -35.07 -21.03
C LEU A 344 30.74 -36.25 -21.45
N ARG A 345 30.46 -37.46 -20.97
CA ARG A 345 31.07 -38.69 -21.41
C ARG A 345 30.27 -39.29 -22.58
N ASN A 346 30.94 -39.69 -23.64
CA ASN A 346 30.31 -40.43 -24.74
C ASN A 346 30.20 -41.93 -24.41
N GLU A 347 29.59 -42.70 -25.27
CA GLU A 347 29.41 -44.15 -25.10
C GLU A 347 30.73 -44.93 -25.11
N THR A 348 31.82 -44.33 -25.59
CA THR A 348 33.15 -44.89 -25.58
C THR A 348 34.00 -44.49 -24.37
N GLY A 349 33.42 -43.66 -23.45
CA GLY A 349 34.08 -43.27 -22.20
C GLY A 349 34.91 -42.00 -22.25
N ASP A 350 34.99 -41.34 -23.40
CA ASP A 350 35.81 -40.14 -23.57
C ASP A 350 35.13 -38.87 -23.09
N LEU A 351 35.87 -37.95 -22.47
CA LEU A 351 35.37 -36.70 -21.91
C LEU A 351 35.40 -35.57 -22.97
N HIS A 352 34.27 -34.99 -23.30
CA HIS A 352 34.15 -33.83 -24.16
C HIS A 352 33.85 -32.54 -23.38
N LEU A 353 34.70 -31.52 -23.56
CA LEU A 353 34.68 -30.23 -22.85
C LEU A 353 33.86 -29.12 -23.52
N SER A 354 33.17 -29.35 -24.66
CA SER A 354 32.43 -28.30 -25.35
C SER A 354 30.98 -28.67 -25.64
N SER A 355 30.06 -27.78 -25.23
CA SER A 355 28.61 -27.94 -25.29
C SER A 355 27.98 -27.88 -26.69
N LEU A 356 28.77 -27.68 -27.77
CA LEU A 356 28.25 -27.43 -29.12
C LEU A 356 28.04 -28.65 -30.00
N LYS A 357 28.66 -29.79 -29.68
CA LYS A 357 28.59 -31.02 -30.53
C LYS A 357 27.47 -31.98 -30.24
N TYR A 358 26.73 -31.81 -29.14
CA TYR A 358 25.71 -32.78 -28.68
C TYR A 358 24.27 -32.52 -29.10
N LYS A 359 23.97 -31.44 -29.85
CA LYS A 359 22.61 -31.21 -30.39
C LYS A 359 22.11 -32.27 -31.36
N GLY A 360 23.02 -33.02 -32.00
CA GLY A 360 22.68 -34.06 -32.96
C GLY A 360 22.31 -35.42 -32.33
N SER A 361 23.08 -35.83 -31.31
CA SER A 361 22.94 -37.15 -30.67
C SER A 361 21.66 -37.24 -29.75
N PHE A 362 21.30 -36.14 -29.06
CA PHE A 362 20.09 -36.11 -28.22
C PHE A 362 18.77 -36.19 -29.00
N LYS A 363 18.74 -35.84 -30.31
CA LYS A 363 17.58 -36.00 -31.18
C LYS A 363 17.38 -37.46 -31.63
N ALA A 364 18.45 -38.23 -31.75
CA ALA A 364 18.40 -39.62 -32.14
C ALA A 364 17.83 -40.53 -31.02
N THR A 365 18.21 -40.25 -29.76
CA THR A 365 17.78 -41.05 -28.59
C THR A 365 16.30 -40.80 -28.19
N MET A 366 15.75 -39.60 -28.49
CA MET A 366 14.32 -39.33 -28.23
C MET A 366 13.36 -39.92 -29.25
N ASN A 367 13.82 -40.30 -30.44
CA ASN A 367 12.98 -40.96 -31.45
C ASN A 367 12.85 -42.47 -31.27
N THR A 368 13.61 -43.08 -30.34
CA THR A 368 13.55 -44.52 -30.04
C THR A 368 12.65 -44.84 -28.84
N PHE A 369 12.09 -43.82 -28.17
CA PHE A 369 11.11 -43.95 -27.07
C PHE A 369 9.75 -43.32 -27.43
N ARG A 370 9.23 -43.66 -28.63
CA ARG A 370 7.81 -43.48 -28.97
C ARG A 370 7.20 -44.83 -29.27
#